data_a439c89834def5475b25bc1d2c96e08c
#
_entry.id   a439c89834def5475b25bc1d2c96e08c
#
_cell.length_a   1.000
_cell.length_b   1.000
_cell.length_c   1.000
_cell.angle_alpha   90.00
_cell.angle_beta   90.00
_cell.angle_gamma   90.00
#
_symmetry.space_group_name_H-M   'P 1'
#
loop_
_entity.id
_entity.type
_entity.pdbx_description
1 polymer ?
#
loop_
_entity_poly.entity_id
_entity_poly.type
_entity_poly.pdbx_seq_one_letter_code
_entity_poly.pdbx_strand_id
1 'polypeptide(L)'
;VENHGVPPWAILALTFTNKAAREMRERIESLLSEDSSDMWVTTFHSFCAKILRFDIDKLGYDNRFVIYDEQDQTSLITDLMKSCNIDEKKLPKGAIKAKISEAKNSSEAPETYILQSGDGSDKLIDLYRAYQKRLKECNALDFDDLLLKGLELLEKCPDVLQKYRRKFRYVLVDEYQDTNHPQYRIVQLICK
;
A
#
# COMPACT_ATOMS: atom_id res chain seq x y z
N VAL A 1 21.80 -12.65 12.43
CA VAL A 1 21.37 -14.03 12.39
C VAL A 1 22.43 -14.87 13.10
N GLU A 2 23.47 -15.34 12.44
CA GLU A 2 24.43 -16.31 12.98
C GLU A 2 25.11 -15.87 14.29
N ASN A 3 25.66 -14.66 14.33
CA ASN A 3 26.46 -14.18 15.48
C ASN A 3 25.64 -13.67 16.67
N HIS A 4 24.34 -13.38 16.48
CA HIS A 4 23.50 -12.77 17.52
C HIS A 4 22.25 -13.59 17.85
N GLY A 5 22.10 -14.80 17.32
CA GLY A 5 20.96 -15.68 17.57
C GLY A 5 19.60 -15.05 17.23
N VAL A 6 19.56 -14.15 16.22
CA VAL A 6 18.30 -13.55 15.77
C VAL A 6 17.65 -14.51 14.78
N PRO A 7 16.44 -14.99 15.06
CA PRO A 7 15.77 -15.91 14.12
C PRO A 7 15.40 -15.16 12.83
N PRO A 8 15.55 -15.78 11.63
CA PRO A 8 15.26 -15.17 10.34
C PRO A 8 13.87 -14.53 10.25
N TRP A 9 12.85 -15.20 10.78
CA TRP A 9 11.47 -14.70 10.79
C TRP A 9 11.27 -13.38 11.56
N ALA A 10 12.22 -12.99 12.41
CA ALA A 10 12.18 -11.73 13.18
C ALA A 10 12.77 -10.53 12.40
N ILE A 11 13.16 -10.73 11.14
CA ILE A 11 13.75 -9.70 10.28
C ILE A 11 12.78 -9.39 9.14
N LEU A 12 12.50 -8.11 8.97
CA LEU A 12 11.77 -7.54 7.84
C LEU A 12 12.72 -6.67 7.03
N ALA A 13 12.91 -6.99 5.76
CA ALA A 13 13.67 -6.18 4.80
C ALA A 13 12.73 -5.69 3.70
N LEU A 14 12.61 -4.38 3.56
CA LEU A 14 11.71 -3.70 2.64
C LEU A 14 12.49 -3.02 1.52
N THR A 15 12.02 -3.22 0.29
CA THR A 15 12.56 -2.60 -0.93
C THR A 15 11.42 -1.98 -1.75
N PHE A 16 11.77 -1.28 -2.84
CA PHE A 16 10.78 -0.66 -3.74
C PHE A 16 10.37 -1.56 -4.90
N THR A 17 11.24 -2.44 -5.37
CA THR A 17 11.00 -3.25 -6.56
C THR A 17 11.13 -4.75 -6.26
N ASN A 18 10.36 -5.56 -6.98
CA ASN A 18 10.46 -7.01 -6.88
C ASN A 18 11.86 -7.52 -7.30
N LYS A 19 12.53 -6.81 -8.22
CA LYS A 19 13.90 -7.12 -8.64
C LYS A 19 14.85 -6.93 -7.46
N ALA A 20 14.82 -5.77 -6.79
CA ALA A 20 15.66 -5.50 -5.63
C ALA A 20 15.40 -6.49 -4.48
N ALA A 21 14.13 -6.82 -4.22
CA ALA A 21 13.78 -7.82 -3.21
C ALA A 21 14.36 -9.21 -3.51
N ARG A 22 14.35 -9.61 -4.78
CA ARG A 22 14.95 -10.88 -5.22
C ARG A 22 16.47 -10.87 -5.08
N GLU A 23 17.13 -9.83 -5.59
CA GLU A 23 18.58 -9.68 -5.50
C GLU A 23 19.07 -9.65 -4.05
N MET A 24 18.34 -8.93 -3.18
CA MET A 24 18.62 -8.89 -1.75
C MET A 24 18.49 -10.29 -1.12
N ARG A 25 17.45 -11.04 -1.47
CA ARG A 25 17.24 -12.41 -0.97
C ARG A 25 18.37 -13.34 -1.40
N GLU A 26 18.71 -13.36 -2.70
CA GLU A 26 19.80 -14.16 -3.25
C GLU A 26 21.14 -13.84 -2.54
N ARG A 27 21.39 -12.56 -2.26
CA ARG A 27 22.59 -12.13 -1.53
C ARG A 27 22.59 -12.59 -0.08
N ILE A 28 21.45 -12.51 0.60
CA ILE A 28 21.31 -13.01 1.99
C ILE A 28 21.55 -14.53 2.03
N GLU A 29 20.92 -15.29 1.14
CA GLU A 29 21.08 -16.74 1.03
C GLU A 29 22.54 -17.14 0.75
N SER A 30 23.28 -16.35 -0.03
CA SER A 30 24.70 -16.59 -0.31
C SER A 30 25.64 -16.30 0.86
N LEU A 31 25.20 -15.46 1.82
CA LEU A 31 26.00 -15.03 2.97
C LEU A 31 25.72 -15.80 4.25
N LEU A 32 24.56 -16.44 4.34
CA LEU A 32 24.15 -17.20 5.50
C LEU A 32 24.32 -18.69 5.26
N SER A 33 24.86 -19.40 6.24
CA SER A 33 24.90 -20.85 6.26
C SER A 33 23.60 -21.49 6.73
N GLU A 34 22.75 -20.73 7.40
CA GLU A 34 21.45 -21.14 7.91
C GLU A 34 20.34 -20.82 6.90
N ASP A 35 19.22 -21.56 6.98
CA ASP A 35 18.03 -21.32 6.18
C ASP A 35 17.43 -19.94 6.50
N SER A 36 17.44 -19.05 5.50
CA SER A 36 16.89 -17.70 5.57
C SER A 36 15.49 -17.58 4.95
N SER A 37 14.86 -18.69 4.55
CA SER A 37 13.57 -18.71 3.84
C SER A 37 12.43 -18.05 4.61
N ASP A 38 12.47 -18.08 5.94
CA ASP A 38 11.49 -17.44 6.81
C ASP A 38 11.66 -15.92 6.97
N MET A 39 12.76 -15.36 6.46
CA MET A 39 12.99 -13.91 6.47
C MET A 39 12.01 -13.19 5.52
N TRP A 40 11.46 -12.09 5.99
CA TRP A 40 10.58 -11.30 5.13
C TRP A 40 11.38 -10.27 4.33
N VAL A 41 11.86 -10.69 3.16
CA VAL A 41 12.51 -9.82 2.16
C VAL A 41 11.50 -9.54 1.06
N THR A 42 10.97 -8.33 0.98
CA THR A 42 9.79 -8.04 0.17
C THR A 42 9.68 -6.55 -0.18
N THR A 43 8.81 -6.20 -1.13
CA THR A 43 8.47 -4.80 -1.38
C THR A 43 7.45 -4.29 -0.36
N PHE A 44 7.36 -2.96 -0.19
CA PHE A 44 6.32 -2.34 0.65
C PHE A 44 4.91 -2.81 0.27
N HIS A 45 4.58 -2.82 -1.02
CA HIS A 45 3.27 -3.27 -1.50
C HIS A 45 3.01 -4.75 -1.20
N SER A 46 3.99 -5.61 -1.42
CA SER A 46 3.86 -7.04 -1.11
C SER A 46 3.75 -7.30 0.39
N PHE A 47 4.46 -6.53 1.22
CA PHE A 47 4.30 -6.55 2.67
C PHE A 47 2.88 -6.16 3.07
N CYS A 48 2.38 -5.02 2.58
CA CYS A 48 1.01 -4.57 2.85
C CYS A 48 -0.03 -5.57 2.36
N ALA A 49 0.10 -6.07 1.12
CA ALA A 49 -0.80 -7.10 0.61
C ALA A 49 -0.84 -8.34 1.52
N LYS A 50 0.32 -8.76 2.03
CA LYS A 50 0.41 -9.94 2.91
C LYS A 50 -0.27 -9.70 4.25
N ILE A 51 -0.04 -8.56 4.91
CA ILE A 51 -0.72 -8.27 6.19
C ILE A 51 -2.23 -8.07 6.01
N LEU A 52 -2.64 -7.45 4.91
CA LEU A 52 -4.05 -7.28 4.55
C LEU A 52 -4.75 -8.62 4.30
N ARG A 53 -4.09 -9.59 3.66
CA ARG A 53 -4.66 -10.94 3.49
C ARG A 53 -4.97 -11.64 4.81
N PHE A 54 -4.27 -11.28 5.90
CA PHE A 54 -4.51 -11.88 7.22
C PHE A 54 -5.55 -11.13 8.04
N ASP A 55 -5.58 -9.80 7.98
CA ASP A 55 -6.25 -9.00 9.01
C ASP A 55 -7.19 -7.89 8.42
N ILE A 56 -7.45 -7.86 7.09
CA ILE A 56 -8.26 -6.79 6.45
C ILE A 56 -9.75 -6.83 6.83
N ASP A 57 -10.24 -7.96 7.33
CA ASP A 57 -11.59 -8.11 7.84
C ASP A 57 -11.91 -7.09 8.92
N LYS A 58 -10.91 -6.66 9.70
CA LYS A 58 -11.01 -5.57 10.68
C LYS A 58 -11.33 -4.20 10.07
N LEU A 59 -11.09 -4.03 8.77
CA LEU A 59 -11.48 -2.84 8.00
C LEU A 59 -12.78 -3.05 7.20
N GLY A 60 -13.44 -4.20 7.39
CA GLY A 60 -14.72 -4.52 6.75
C GLY A 60 -14.59 -4.92 5.28
N TYR A 61 -13.51 -5.60 4.91
CA TYR A 61 -13.30 -6.28 3.63
C TYR A 61 -13.23 -7.79 3.84
N ASP A 62 -13.45 -8.57 2.78
CA ASP A 62 -13.13 -10.00 2.77
C ASP A 62 -11.65 -10.20 2.46
N ASN A 63 -11.01 -11.16 3.12
CA ASN A 63 -9.57 -11.45 2.97
C ASN A 63 -9.19 -11.91 1.55
N ARG A 64 -10.15 -12.31 0.74
CA ARG A 64 -10.00 -12.68 -0.68
C ARG A 64 -10.19 -11.50 -1.63
N PHE A 65 -9.90 -10.28 -1.18
CA PHE A 65 -10.02 -9.08 -2.02
C PHE A 65 -9.23 -9.23 -3.33
N VAL A 66 -9.73 -8.56 -4.38
CA VAL A 66 -9.06 -8.49 -5.68
C VAL A 66 -8.18 -7.25 -5.74
N ILE A 67 -7.03 -7.35 -6.38
CA ILE A 67 -6.16 -6.19 -6.66
C ILE A 67 -6.42 -5.76 -8.09
N TYR A 68 -6.97 -4.55 -8.25
CA TYR A 68 -7.25 -3.96 -9.57
C TYR A 68 -5.94 -3.49 -10.21
N ASP A 69 -5.71 -3.94 -11.42
CA ASP A 69 -4.61 -3.47 -12.25
C ASP A 69 -4.92 -2.11 -12.91
N GLU A 70 -4.01 -1.63 -13.76
CA GLU A 70 -4.20 -0.36 -14.48
C GLU A 70 -5.38 -0.36 -15.44
N GLN A 71 -5.72 -1.50 -16.04
CA GLN A 71 -6.83 -1.63 -16.95
C GLN A 71 -8.15 -1.62 -16.19
N ASP A 72 -8.23 -2.35 -15.09
CA ASP A 72 -9.39 -2.37 -14.19
C ASP A 72 -9.69 -0.96 -13.64
N GLN A 73 -8.66 -0.27 -13.15
CA GLN A 73 -8.78 1.12 -12.66
C GLN A 73 -9.29 2.07 -13.76
N THR A 74 -8.71 1.98 -14.96
CA THR A 74 -9.09 2.83 -16.08
C THR A 74 -10.53 2.57 -16.54
N SER A 75 -10.95 1.31 -16.54
CA SER A 75 -12.33 0.93 -16.87
C SER A 75 -13.30 1.49 -15.85
N LEU A 76 -13.01 1.32 -14.56
CA LEU A 76 -13.85 1.84 -13.49
C LEU A 76 -13.94 3.38 -13.54
N ILE A 77 -12.82 4.08 -13.72
CA ILE A 77 -12.79 5.55 -13.85
C ILE A 77 -13.64 5.98 -15.05
N THR A 78 -13.54 5.29 -16.19
CA THR A 78 -14.32 5.61 -17.40
C THR A 78 -15.83 5.52 -17.16
N ASP A 79 -16.28 4.50 -16.45
CA ASP A 79 -17.69 4.32 -16.12
C ASP A 79 -18.18 5.38 -15.13
N LEU A 80 -17.35 5.72 -14.14
CA LEU A 80 -17.67 6.76 -13.17
C LEU A 80 -17.69 8.16 -13.79
N MET A 81 -16.81 8.46 -14.73
CA MET A 81 -16.84 9.74 -15.46
C MET A 81 -18.19 9.96 -16.16
N LYS A 82 -18.76 8.90 -16.77
CA LYS A 82 -20.10 8.98 -17.40
C LYS A 82 -21.17 9.28 -16.35
N SER A 83 -21.14 8.60 -15.22
CA SER A 83 -22.13 8.78 -14.14
C SER A 83 -22.02 10.13 -13.44
N CYS A 84 -20.82 10.68 -13.33
CA CYS A 84 -20.55 12.00 -12.72
C CYS A 84 -20.63 13.16 -13.74
N ASN A 85 -21.01 12.91 -14.99
CA ASN A 85 -21.04 13.92 -16.07
C ASN A 85 -19.72 14.69 -16.20
N ILE A 86 -18.60 13.98 -16.19
CA ILE A 86 -17.26 14.53 -16.37
C ILE A 86 -16.90 14.47 -17.85
N ASP A 87 -16.58 15.61 -18.44
CA ASP A 87 -16.13 15.72 -19.82
C ASP A 87 -14.64 15.30 -19.92
N GLU A 88 -14.36 14.23 -20.65
CA GLU A 88 -12.99 13.71 -20.84
C GLU A 88 -12.05 14.75 -21.50
N LYS A 89 -12.61 15.69 -22.30
CA LYS A 89 -11.80 16.77 -22.89
C LYS A 89 -11.30 17.77 -21.86
N LYS A 90 -12.09 17.99 -20.79
CA LYS A 90 -11.73 18.89 -19.70
C LYS A 90 -10.88 18.22 -18.61
N LEU A 91 -11.16 16.97 -18.34
CA LEU A 91 -10.46 16.18 -17.32
C LEU A 91 -10.17 14.79 -17.86
N PRO A 92 -9.03 14.57 -18.51
CA PRO A 92 -8.65 13.28 -19.08
C PRO A 92 -8.53 12.20 -17.99
N LYS A 93 -8.95 10.97 -18.29
CA LYS A 93 -8.92 9.83 -17.34
C LYS A 93 -7.52 9.56 -16.77
N GLY A 94 -6.46 9.77 -17.56
CA GLY A 94 -5.09 9.66 -17.08
C GLY A 94 -4.74 10.71 -16.01
N ALA A 95 -5.25 11.94 -16.15
CA ALA A 95 -5.08 12.99 -15.16
C ALA A 95 -5.88 12.69 -13.88
N ILE A 96 -7.10 12.15 -14.00
CA ILE A 96 -7.89 11.70 -12.85
C ILE A 96 -7.13 10.61 -12.09
N LYS A 97 -6.64 9.58 -12.79
CA LYS A 97 -5.88 8.49 -12.18
C LYS A 97 -4.64 9.00 -11.47
N ALA A 98 -3.86 9.88 -12.11
CA ALA A 98 -2.67 10.48 -11.51
C ALA A 98 -3.02 11.25 -10.23
N LYS A 99 -4.06 12.09 -10.25
CA LYS A 99 -4.50 12.85 -9.07
C LYS A 99 -5.00 11.95 -7.93
N ILE A 100 -5.69 10.85 -8.23
CA ILE A 100 -6.10 9.86 -7.22
C ILE A 100 -4.87 9.21 -6.58
N SER A 101 -3.88 8.82 -7.39
CA SER A 101 -2.64 8.23 -6.92
C SER A 101 -1.83 9.21 -6.06
N GLU A 102 -1.66 10.46 -6.53
CA GLU A 102 -1.00 11.51 -5.75
C GLU A 102 -1.69 11.73 -4.39
N ALA A 103 -3.02 11.81 -4.38
CA ALA A 103 -3.79 11.98 -3.16
C ALA A 103 -3.59 10.82 -2.17
N LYS A 104 -3.59 9.58 -2.66
CA LYS A 104 -3.38 8.38 -1.82
C LYS A 104 -1.96 8.29 -1.26
N ASN A 105 -0.98 8.87 -1.94
CA ASN A 105 0.42 8.85 -1.54
C ASN A 105 0.86 10.11 -0.77
N SER A 106 -0.04 11.09 -0.58
CA SER A 106 0.24 12.32 0.13
C SER A 106 0.29 12.13 1.66
N SER A 107 0.76 13.16 2.37
CA SER A 107 0.73 13.21 3.84
C SER A 107 -0.65 13.58 4.41
N GLU A 108 -1.56 14.05 3.55
CA GLU A 108 -2.90 14.46 3.91
C GLU A 108 -3.92 13.35 3.58
N ALA A 109 -5.10 13.43 4.18
CA ALA A 109 -6.19 12.56 3.77
C ALA A 109 -6.51 12.80 2.28
N PRO A 110 -6.72 11.74 1.47
CA PRO A 110 -6.89 11.88 0.03
C PRO A 110 -7.99 12.88 -0.37
N GLU A 111 -9.09 12.93 0.37
CA GLU A 111 -10.16 13.89 0.11
C GLU A 111 -9.71 15.33 0.35
N THR A 112 -8.95 15.57 1.42
CA THR A 112 -8.40 16.91 1.72
C THR A 112 -7.44 17.35 0.63
N TYR A 113 -6.53 16.47 0.20
CA TYR A 113 -5.60 16.73 -0.90
C TYR A 113 -6.33 17.11 -2.20
N ILE A 114 -7.37 16.36 -2.57
CA ILE A 114 -8.15 16.62 -3.78
C ILE A 114 -8.86 17.98 -3.68
N LEU A 115 -9.48 18.29 -2.55
CA LEU A 115 -10.18 19.57 -2.35
C LEU A 115 -9.24 20.78 -2.45
N GLN A 116 -7.99 20.64 -2.04
CA GLN A 116 -6.99 21.70 -2.12
C GLN A 116 -6.34 21.83 -3.51
N SER A 117 -6.54 20.88 -4.41
CA SER A 117 -5.85 20.81 -5.71
C SER A 117 -6.36 21.79 -6.78
N GLY A 118 -7.35 22.65 -6.47
CA GLY A 118 -7.80 23.74 -7.36
C GLY A 118 -9.00 23.41 -8.23
N ASP A 119 -9.07 24.00 -9.43
CA ASP A 119 -10.22 23.93 -10.33
C ASP A 119 -10.64 22.48 -10.68
N GLY A 120 -11.94 22.21 -10.53
CA GLY A 120 -12.53 20.89 -10.81
C GLY A 120 -12.48 19.95 -9.62
N SER A 121 -11.98 20.39 -8.47
CA SER A 121 -11.89 19.58 -7.24
C SER A 121 -13.22 18.99 -6.81
N ASP A 122 -14.35 19.72 -6.92
CA ASP A 122 -15.67 19.21 -6.50
C ASP A 122 -16.09 17.97 -7.28
N LYS A 123 -15.94 17.97 -8.61
CA LYS A 123 -16.26 16.80 -9.43
C LYS A 123 -15.26 15.66 -9.22
N LEU A 124 -14.00 16.00 -8.99
CA LEU A 124 -12.97 14.99 -8.74
C LEU A 124 -13.18 14.32 -7.39
N ILE A 125 -13.58 15.06 -6.35
CA ILE A 125 -13.88 14.47 -5.04
C ILE A 125 -15.09 13.54 -5.09
N ASP A 126 -16.15 13.92 -5.82
CA ASP A 126 -17.31 13.07 -6.00
C ASP A 126 -16.96 11.79 -6.76
N LEU A 127 -16.13 11.91 -7.80
CA LEU A 127 -15.63 10.75 -8.54
C LEU A 127 -14.75 9.89 -7.63
N TYR A 128 -13.84 10.48 -6.85
CA TYR A 128 -12.99 9.74 -5.91
C TYR A 128 -13.82 8.95 -4.89
N ARG A 129 -14.84 9.58 -4.29
CA ARG A 129 -15.76 8.91 -3.37
C ARG A 129 -16.50 7.74 -4.02
N ALA A 130 -17.01 7.96 -5.24
CA ALA A 130 -17.67 6.92 -6.01
C ALA A 130 -16.70 5.77 -6.37
N TYR A 131 -15.45 6.11 -6.71
CA TYR A 131 -14.38 5.15 -7.00
C TYR A 131 -14.06 4.27 -5.79
N GLN A 132 -13.82 4.87 -4.62
CA GLN A 132 -13.54 4.13 -3.39
C GLN A 132 -14.74 3.27 -2.93
N LYS A 133 -15.96 3.82 -3.07
CA LYS A 133 -17.18 3.07 -2.78
C LYS A 133 -17.29 1.84 -3.67
N ARG A 134 -17.06 2.01 -4.97
CA ARG A 134 -17.16 0.91 -5.94
C ARG A 134 -16.09 -0.17 -5.71
N LEU A 135 -14.85 0.23 -5.41
CA LEU A 135 -13.80 -0.72 -5.02
C LEU A 135 -14.24 -1.54 -3.80
N LYS A 136 -14.78 -0.88 -2.78
CA LYS A 136 -15.24 -1.57 -1.57
C LYS A 136 -16.40 -2.52 -1.84
N GLU A 137 -17.39 -2.13 -2.65
CA GLU A 137 -18.51 -2.99 -3.07
C GLU A 137 -18.05 -4.23 -3.83
N CYS A 138 -17.00 -4.11 -4.63
CA CYS A 138 -16.39 -5.20 -5.37
C CYS A 138 -15.38 -6.02 -4.54
N ASN A 139 -15.21 -5.71 -3.26
CA ASN A 139 -14.14 -6.25 -2.42
C ASN A 139 -12.79 -6.16 -3.12
N ALA A 140 -12.47 -5.00 -3.66
CA ALA A 140 -11.26 -4.73 -4.42
C ALA A 140 -10.44 -3.59 -3.80
N LEU A 141 -9.14 -3.65 -4.03
CA LEU A 141 -8.17 -2.60 -3.73
C LEU A 141 -7.40 -2.29 -5.01
N ASP A 142 -7.06 -1.04 -5.26
CA ASP A 142 -6.04 -0.74 -6.25
C ASP A 142 -4.62 -0.81 -5.65
N PHE A 143 -3.61 -0.54 -6.47
CA PHE A 143 -2.23 -0.69 -6.04
C PHE A 143 -1.85 0.30 -4.90
N ASP A 144 -2.32 1.54 -4.97
CA ASP A 144 -2.09 2.55 -3.93
C ASP A 144 -2.87 2.22 -2.63
N ASP A 145 -4.05 1.60 -2.75
CA ASP A 145 -4.83 1.15 -1.60
C ASP A 145 -4.10 0.09 -0.78
N LEU A 146 -3.20 -0.69 -1.36
CA LEU A 146 -2.40 -1.64 -0.59
C LEU A 146 -1.60 -0.93 0.50
N LEU A 147 -0.95 0.19 0.17
CA LEU A 147 -0.20 0.99 1.15
C LEU A 147 -1.14 1.71 2.10
N LEU A 148 -2.17 2.37 1.55
CA LEU A 148 -3.10 3.18 2.34
C LEU A 148 -3.89 2.32 3.34
N LYS A 149 -4.42 1.17 2.91
CA LYS A 149 -5.15 0.23 3.79
C LYS A 149 -4.22 -0.54 4.72
N GLY A 150 -2.99 -0.83 4.29
CA GLY A 150 -1.96 -1.38 5.16
C GLY A 150 -1.62 -0.44 6.31
N LEU A 151 -1.45 0.86 6.02
CA LEU A 151 -1.27 1.90 7.03
C LEU A 151 -2.51 2.03 7.94
N GLU A 152 -3.70 2.14 7.35
CA GLU A 152 -4.96 2.23 8.08
C GLU A 152 -5.16 1.06 9.06
N LEU A 153 -4.84 -0.17 8.63
CA LEU A 153 -4.90 -1.37 9.45
C LEU A 153 -3.98 -1.26 10.68
N LEU A 154 -2.75 -0.81 10.47
CA LEU A 154 -1.78 -0.67 11.56
C LEU A 154 -2.14 0.48 12.52
N GLU A 155 -2.76 1.56 12.03
CA GLU A 155 -3.15 2.70 12.87
C GLU A 155 -4.44 2.42 13.65
N LYS A 156 -5.43 1.77 13.04
CA LYS A 156 -6.75 1.55 13.65
C LYS A 156 -6.85 0.27 14.48
N CYS A 157 -5.96 -0.70 14.26
CA CYS A 157 -6.00 -2.01 14.91
C CYS A 157 -4.75 -2.24 15.77
N PRO A 158 -4.74 -1.79 17.05
CA PRO A 158 -3.57 -1.89 17.93
C PRO A 158 -3.08 -3.33 18.15
N ASP A 159 -3.97 -4.29 18.14
CA ASP A 159 -3.64 -5.72 18.26
C ASP A 159 -2.85 -6.23 17.05
N VAL A 160 -3.21 -5.80 15.84
CA VAL A 160 -2.47 -6.11 14.61
C VAL A 160 -1.09 -5.45 14.63
N LEU A 161 -1.03 -4.16 15.02
CA LEU A 161 0.24 -3.46 15.16
C LEU A 161 1.16 -4.16 16.14
N GLN A 162 0.66 -4.53 17.32
CA GLN A 162 1.44 -5.25 18.33
C GLN A 162 1.91 -6.63 17.86
N LYS A 163 1.08 -7.35 17.08
CA LYS A 163 1.45 -8.63 16.45
C LYS A 163 2.71 -8.45 15.60
N TYR A 164 2.76 -7.43 14.73
CA TYR A 164 3.91 -7.21 13.84
C TYR A 164 5.12 -6.60 14.55
N ARG A 165 4.95 -5.72 15.54
CA ARG A 165 6.02 -5.23 16.40
C ARG A 165 6.72 -6.36 17.19
N ARG A 166 5.96 -7.31 17.71
CA ARG A 166 6.53 -8.47 18.42
C ARG A 166 7.22 -9.43 17.45
N LYS A 167 6.71 -9.55 16.23
CA LYS A 167 7.31 -10.41 15.21
C LYS A 167 8.63 -9.84 14.71
N PHE A 168 8.66 -8.59 14.30
CA PHE A 168 9.84 -7.99 13.66
C PHE A 168 10.70 -7.23 14.68
N ARG A 169 11.81 -7.85 15.07
CA ARG A 169 12.82 -7.25 15.94
C ARG A 169 13.75 -6.31 15.18
N TYR A 170 13.93 -6.55 13.89
CA TYR A 170 14.76 -5.76 12.99
C TYR A 170 13.98 -5.43 11.73
N VAL A 171 14.00 -4.17 11.35
CA VAL A 171 13.41 -3.66 10.12
C VAL A 171 14.50 -2.95 9.34
N LEU A 172 14.76 -3.42 8.15
CA LEU A 172 15.73 -2.86 7.21
C LEU A 172 14.96 -2.29 6.03
N VAL A 173 15.33 -1.09 5.60
CA VAL A 173 14.69 -0.42 4.45
C VAL A 173 15.79 0.01 3.50
N ASP A 174 15.72 -0.49 2.29
CA ASP A 174 16.59 -0.07 1.19
C ASP A 174 16.09 1.25 0.61
N GLU A 175 17.00 2.15 0.20
CA GLU A 175 16.69 3.47 -0.38
C GLU A 175 15.65 4.26 0.44
N TYR A 176 15.83 4.30 1.77
CA TYR A 176 14.85 4.90 2.70
C TYR A 176 14.45 6.34 2.35
N GLN A 177 15.36 7.11 1.72
CA GLN A 177 15.11 8.49 1.28
C GLN A 177 14.01 8.60 0.22
N ASP A 178 13.71 7.53 -0.51
CA ASP A 178 12.71 7.51 -1.60
C ASP A 178 11.30 7.11 -1.11
N THR A 179 11.14 6.92 0.22
CA THR A 179 9.84 6.54 0.79
C THR A 179 8.81 7.65 0.66
N ASN A 180 7.60 7.30 0.18
CA ASN A 180 6.44 8.17 0.28
C ASN A 180 5.87 8.19 1.71
N HIS A 181 4.88 9.07 1.96
CA HIS A 181 4.32 9.22 3.30
C HIS A 181 3.74 7.94 3.90
N PRO A 182 2.86 7.17 3.24
CA PRO A 182 2.37 5.91 3.77
C PRO A 182 3.48 4.90 4.11
N GLN A 183 4.48 4.75 3.25
CA GLN A 183 5.62 3.85 3.48
C GLN A 183 6.44 4.28 4.71
N TYR A 184 6.76 5.56 4.80
CA TYR A 184 7.44 6.14 5.97
C TYR A 184 6.66 5.86 7.27
N ARG A 185 5.35 6.12 7.27
CA ARG A 185 4.48 5.92 8.44
C ARG A 185 4.41 4.44 8.85
N ILE A 186 4.32 3.52 7.90
CA ILE A 186 4.33 2.06 8.17
C ILE A 186 5.61 1.68 8.92
N VAL A 187 6.78 2.10 8.41
CA VAL A 187 8.07 1.83 9.08
C VAL A 187 8.09 2.43 10.48
N GLN A 188 7.69 3.69 10.62
CA GLN A 188 7.64 4.38 11.92
C GLN A 188 6.75 3.66 12.93
N LEU A 189 5.60 3.14 12.50
CA LEU A 189 4.69 2.40 13.37
C LEU A 189 5.29 1.07 13.83
N ILE A 190 5.93 0.33 12.93
CA ILE A 190 6.48 -1.00 13.25
C ILE A 190 7.73 -0.89 14.14
N CYS A 191 8.56 0.15 13.94
CA CYS A 191 9.83 0.32 14.66
C CYS A 191 9.70 0.94 16.06
N LYS A 192 8.53 1.43 16.44
CA LYS A 192 8.26 1.96 17.81
C LYS A 192 7.77 0.87 18.72
#